data_3d74974846948f2e96ce95064f21b3e9
#
_entry.id   3d74974846948f2e96ce95064f21b3e9
#
_cell.length_a   1.000
_cell.length_b   1.000
_cell.length_c   1.000
_cell.angle_alpha   90.00
_cell.angle_beta   90.00
_cell.angle_gamma   90.00
#
_symmetry.space_group_name_H-M   'P 1'
#
loop_
_entity.id
_entity.type
_entity.pdbx_description
1 polymer ?
#
loop_
_entity_poly.entity_id
_entity_poly.type
_entity_poly.pdbx_seq_one_letter_code
_entity_poly.pdbx_strand_id
1 'polypeptide(L)'
;MSLLCDKLKDFAQSVYMQLQQAPAIILYNQNQIDDIRTLCSQECIPSLRSVLSVDHTFNLSSLFVTVMVFSNEKVVRKVSQEPPIFVGPLMLHGDGKFATYHHFFSNVNAALNGTTVDSKEIVCDGMVTGSDEEQAMVNAAKTAFPNSKQLYCMIHCKDNARHYMANAGVCADTRECVGPFACV
;
A
#
# COMPACT_ATOMS: atom_id res chain seq x y z
N MET A 1 20.57 11.89 -14.33
CA MET A 1 19.87 10.76 -13.69
C MET A 1 20.82 9.77 -13.02
N SER A 2 21.98 9.44 -13.59
CA SER A 2 23.00 8.55 -13.00
C SER A 2 23.54 9.04 -11.65
N LEU A 3 23.80 10.33 -11.50
CA LEU A 3 24.36 10.95 -10.28
C LEU A 3 23.47 10.81 -9.04
N LEU A 4 22.13 10.80 -9.23
CA LEU A 4 21.19 10.61 -8.13
C LEU A 4 21.17 9.14 -7.68
N CYS A 5 21.22 8.21 -8.64
CA CYS A 5 21.33 6.77 -8.36
C CYS A 5 22.61 6.43 -7.58
N ASP A 6 23.73 7.02 -7.95
CA ASP A 6 25.01 6.73 -7.31
C ASP A 6 25.05 7.26 -5.88
N LYS A 7 24.54 8.48 -5.64
CA LYS A 7 24.42 9.04 -4.29
C LYS A 7 23.44 8.29 -3.38
N LEU A 8 22.39 7.70 -3.94
CA LEU A 8 21.44 6.89 -3.16
C LEU A 8 22.03 5.51 -2.83
N LYS A 9 22.88 4.94 -3.67
CA LYS A 9 23.61 3.69 -3.39
C LYS A 9 24.60 3.85 -2.23
N ASP A 10 25.28 4.98 -2.16
CA ASP A 10 26.23 5.29 -1.09
C ASP A 10 25.54 5.52 0.26
N PHE A 11 24.27 5.94 0.25
CA PHE A 11 23.52 6.27 1.47
C PHE A 11 22.74 5.11 2.08
N ALA A 12 22.47 4.06 1.30
CA ALA A 12 21.63 2.95 1.75
C ALA A 12 22.17 1.61 1.22
N GLN A 13 22.99 0.94 2.03
CA GLN A 13 23.54 -0.39 1.74
C GLN A 13 22.49 -1.48 1.48
N SER A 14 21.21 -1.19 1.58
CA SER A 14 20.10 -2.13 1.40
C SER A 14 18.85 -1.53 0.72
N VAL A 15 19.00 -0.49 -0.08
CA VAL A 15 17.88 0.09 -0.84
C VAL A 15 17.85 -0.47 -2.26
N TYR A 16 16.73 -1.05 -2.62
CA TYR A 16 16.46 -1.49 -3.99
C TYR A 16 15.67 -0.39 -4.71
N MET A 17 16.21 0.07 -5.84
CA MET A 17 15.59 1.08 -6.69
C MET A 17 15.50 0.56 -8.12
N GLN A 18 14.32 0.66 -8.70
CA GLN A 18 14.07 0.29 -10.07
C GLN A 18 13.54 1.47 -10.88
N LEU A 19 14.21 1.77 -11.98
CA LEU A 19 13.83 2.84 -12.90
C LEU A 19 13.13 2.25 -14.13
N GLN A 20 11.98 2.78 -14.46
CA GLN A 20 11.25 2.45 -15.68
C GLN A 20 11.36 3.53 -16.75
N GLN A 21 10.90 3.21 -17.98
CA GLN A 21 10.82 4.15 -19.10
C GLN A 21 9.83 5.30 -18.83
N ALA A 22 8.73 5.06 -18.14
CA ALA A 22 7.91 6.13 -17.55
C ALA A 22 8.57 6.63 -16.26
N PRO A 23 8.38 7.91 -15.87
CA PRO A 23 9.01 8.45 -14.67
C PRO A 23 8.41 7.80 -13.40
N ALA A 24 8.88 6.61 -13.10
CA ALA A 24 8.54 5.86 -11.90
C ALA A 24 9.81 5.38 -11.22
N ILE A 25 9.91 5.60 -9.90
CA ILE A 25 11.02 5.17 -9.04
C ILE A 25 10.42 4.41 -7.88
N ILE A 26 10.77 3.13 -7.76
CA ILE A 26 10.33 2.29 -6.64
C ILE A 26 11.46 2.22 -5.62
N LEU A 27 11.14 2.50 -4.37
CA LEU A 27 12.10 2.56 -3.26
C LEU A 27 11.64 1.65 -2.12
N TYR A 28 12.49 0.75 -1.69
CA TYR A 28 12.33 -0.07 -0.49
C TYR A 28 13.68 -0.61 -0.02
N ASN A 29 13.72 -1.10 1.19
CA ASN A 29 14.88 -1.83 1.72
C ASN A 29 14.47 -3.24 2.17
N GLN A 30 15.45 -4.10 2.39
CA GLN A 30 15.20 -5.50 2.74
C GLN A 30 14.44 -5.63 4.07
N ASN A 31 14.74 -4.79 5.07
CA ASN A 31 14.06 -4.85 6.36
C ASN A 31 12.55 -4.59 6.22
N GLN A 32 12.15 -3.64 5.36
CA GLN A 32 10.72 -3.40 5.10
C GLN A 32 10.04 -4.63 4.49
N ILE A 33 10.71 -5.33 3.58
CA ILE A 33 10.19 -6.55 2.97
C ILE A 33 10.05 -7.67 4.01
N ASP A 34 11.06 -7.84 4.86
CA ASP A 34 11.07 -8.86 5.90
C ASP A 34 10.01 -8.58 6.99
N ASP A 35 9.82 -7.31 7.35
CA ASP A 35 8.74 -6.89 8.25
C ASP A 35 7.35 -7.19 7.66
N ILE A 36 7.12 -6.88 6.38
CA ILE A 36 5.85 -7.19 5.71
C ILE A 36 5.61 -8.69 5.67
N ARG A 37 6.62 -9.50 5.36
CA ARG A 37 6.52 -10.97 5.41
C ARG A 37 6.10 -11.45 6.80
N THR A 38 6.72 -10.90 7.83
CA THR A 38 6.49 -11.33 9.22
C THR A 38 5.14 -10.90 9.77
N LEU A 39 4.68 -9.70 9.41
CA LEU A 39 3.52 -9.06 10.04
C LEU A 39 2.24 -9.15 9.20
N CYS A 40 2.35 -9.26 7.88
CA CYS A 40 1.21 -9.23 6.96
C CYS A 40 0.89 -10.59 6.33
N SER A 41 1.79 -11.58 6.41
CA SER A 41 1.59 -12.89 5.78
C SER A 41 0.54 -13.74 6.50
N GLN A 42 0.13 -14.82 5.84
CA GLN A 42 -0.80 -15.80 6.41
C GLN A 42 -0.22 -16.55 7.61
N GLU A 43 1.09 -16.68 7.71
CA GLU A 43 1.78 -17.32 8.84
C GLU A 43 1.64 -16.52 10.15
N CYS A 44 1.37 -15.23 10.05
CA CYS A 44 1.12 -14.41 11.22
C CYS A 44 -0.21 -14.82 11.88
N ILE A 45 -0.22 -14.85 13.22
CA ILE A 45 -1.45 -15.13 14.00
C ILE A 45 -2.54 -14.18 13.53
N PRO A 46 -3.75 -14.66 13.15
CA PRO A 46 -4.80 -13.83 12.54
C PRO A 46 -5.15 -12.56 13.34
N SER A 47 -5.15 -12.63 14.68
CA SER A 47 -5.41 -11.47 15.56
C SER A 47 -4.27 -10.44 15.59
N LEU A 48 -3.09 -10.79 15.11
CA LEU A 48 -1.90 -9.92 15.08
C LEU A 48 -1.47 -9.59 13.65
N ARG A 49 -2.23 -10.06 12.65
CA ARG A 49 -1.91 -9.84 11.23
C ARG A 49 -2.26 -8.42 10.84
N SER A 50 -1.26 -7.70 10.36
CA SER A 50 -1.43 -6.37 9.81
C SER A 50 -2.08 -6.40 8.42
N VAL A 51 -2.83 -5.34 8.11
CA VAL A 51 -3.26 -5.01 6.76
C VAL A 51 -2.11 -4.27 6.07
N LEU A 52 -1.74 -4.72 4.88
CA LEU A 52 -0.83 -3.97 4.01
C LEU A 52 -1.64 -2.91 3.26
N SER A 53 -1.71 -1.72 3.82
CA SER A 53 -2.46 -0.61 3.24
C SER A 53 -1.64 0.14 2.21
N VAL A 54 -2.31 0.62 1.17
CA VAL A 54 -1.71 1.45 0.12
C VAL A 54 -2.45 2.77 0.09
N ASP A 55 -1.70 3.84 0.10
CA ASP A 55 -2.22 5.20 -0.02
C ASP A 55 -1.51 5.96 -1.14
N HIS A 56 -2.28 6.76 -1.84
CA HIS A 56 -1.83 7.61 -2.92
C HIS A 56 -1.90 9.06 -2.46
N THR A 57 -0.75 9.65 -2.19
CA THR A 57 -0.67 11.06 -1.82
C THR A 57 -0.28 11.92 -3.01
N PHE A 58 -0.90 13.08 -3.09
CA PHE A 58 -0.62 14.06 -4.13
C PHE A 58 0.54 14.98 -3.73
N ASN A 59 1.35 15.33 -4.75
CA ASN A 59 2.17 16.54 -4.78
C ASN A 59 3.53 16.51 -4.10
N LEU A 60 4.42 15.66 -4.63
CA LEU A 60 5.82 16.02 -4.57
C LEU A 60 6.17 16.76 -5.90
N SER A 61 5.79 18.05 -6.00
CA SER A 61 5.87 18.83 -7.23
C SER A 61 4.98 18.24 -8.35
N SER A 62 5.55 17.72 -9.44
CA SER A 62 4.86 17.10 -10.56
C SER A 62 4.72 15.58 -10.45
N LEU A 63 5.17 14.99 -9.34
CA LEU A 63 5.12 13.56 -9.12
C LEU A 63 4.08 13.18 -8.08
N PHE A 64 3.48 12.02 -8.26
CA PHE A 64 2.68 11.35 -7.27
C PHE A 64 3.56 10.46 -6.38
N VAL A 65 3.11 10.24 -5.18
CA VAL A 65 3.72 9.30 -4.23
C VAL A 65 2.69 8.24 -3.88
N THR A 66 2.97 6.99 -4.19
CA THR A 66 2.21 5.85 -3.68
C THR A 66 3.05 5.16 -2.62
N VAL A 67 2.50 4.97 -1.45
CA VAL A 67 3.20 4.37 -0.30
C VAL A 67 2.42 3.19 0.25
N MET A 68 3.14 2.12 0.55
CA MET A 68 2.61 1.03 1.36
C MET A 68 2.89 1.30 2.83
N VAL A 69 1.91 1.01 3.69
CA VAL A 69 2.03 1.11 5.14
C VAL A 69 1.45 -0.14 5.80
N PHE A 70 1.98 -0.49 6.95
CA PHE A 70 1.51 -1.61 7.76
C PHE A 70 1.70 -1.29 9.25
N SER A 71 0.96 -1.97 10.12
CA SER A 71 1.09 -1.82 11.56
C SER A 71 1.83 -3.01 12.17
N ASN A 72 2.40 -2.81 13.36
CA ASN A 72 2.92 -3.90 14.16
C ASN A 72 2.02 -4.10 15.39
N GLU A 73 1.07 -5.03 15.27
CA GLU A 73 0.09 -5.33 16.32
C GLU A 73 0.70 -5.96 17.60
N LYS A 74 1.99 -6.31 17.56
CA LYS A 74 2.72 -6.88 18.74
C LYS A 74 3.19 -5.81 19.70
N VAL A 75 3.17 -4.56 19.32
CA VAL A 75 3.62 -3.42 20.12
C VAL A 75 2.59 -2.29 20.08
N VAL A 76 2.55 -1.49 21.14
CA VAL A 76 1.68 -0.32 21.21
C VAL A 76 2.49 0.93 21.56
N ARG A 77 2.07 2.05 21.01
CA ARG A 77 2.65 3.35 21.35
C ARG A 77 2.27 3.72 22.78
N LYS A 78 3.23 4.17 23.57
CA LYS A 78 3.02 4.48 24.99
C LYS A 78 1.88 5.49 25.23
N VAL A 79 1.73 6.48 24.36
CA VAL A 79 0.75 7.57 24.56
C VAL A 79 -0.63 7.19 24.00
N SER A 80 -0.71 6.72 22.76
CA SER A 80 -2.01 6.45 22.09
C SER A 80 -2.55 5.05 22.39
N GLN A 81 -1.74 4.15 22.92
CA GLN A 81 -2.06 2.73 23.13
C GLN A 81 -2.46 2.00 21.81
N GLU A 82 -2.15 2.59 20.67
CA GLU A 82 -2.39 2.02 19.36
C GLU A 82 -1.11 1.41 18.77
N PRO A 83 -1.22 0.40 17.90
CA PRO A 83 -0.06 -0.11 17.17
C PRO A 83 0.62 0.99 16.35
N PRO A 84 1.95 1.01 16.28
CA PRO A 84 2.67 1.94 15.41
C PRO A 84 2.49 1.55 13.95
N ILE A 85 2.37 2.57 13.09
CA ILE A 85 2.34 2.40 11.64
C ILE A 85 3.76 2.57 11.10
N PHE A 86 4.18 1.66 10.25
CA PHE A 86 5.46 1.66 9.56
C PHE A 86 5.28 1.95 8.08
N VAL A 87 6.24 2.67 7.53
CA VAL A 87 6.32 2.92 6.09
C VAL A 87 7.00 1.74 5.42
N GLY A 88 6.34 1.14 4.45
CA GLY A 88 6.85 0.09 3.58
C GLY A 88 7.43 0.62 2.28
N PRO A 89 7.41 -0.18 1.21
CA PRO A 89 7.80 0.25 -0.13
C PRO A 89 7.02 1.47 -0.58
N LEU A 90 7.68 2.35 -1.33
CA LEU A 90 7.04 3.51 -1.93
C LEU A 90 7.44 3.67 -3.40
N MET A 91 6.59 4.33 -4.16
CA MET A 91 6.82 4.66 -5.56
C MET A 91 6.60 6.15 -5.80
N LEU A 92 7.57 6.77 -6.48
CA LEU A 92 7.41 8.09 -7.08
C LEU A 92 7.07 7.89 -8.55
N HIS A 93 5.97 8.48 -9.04
CA HIS A 93 5.51 8.24 -10.41
C HIS A 93 4.82 9.45 -11.02
N GLY A 94 4.70 9.46 -12.36
CA GLY A 94 4.15 10.57 -13.12
C GLY A 94 2.67 10.44 -13.49
N ASP A 95 2.05 9.26 -13.29
CA ASP A 95 0.65 9.04 -13.64
C ASP A 95 -0.02 8.00 -12.73
N GLY A 96 -1.36 8.05 -12.62
CA GLY A 96 -2.20 7.11 -11.87
C GLY A 96 -2.76 5.96 -12.73
N LYS A 97 -2.00 5.43 -13.69
CA LYS A 97 -2.50 4.37 -14.56
C LYS A 97 -2.32 2.97 -13.95
N PHE A 98 -3.20 2.06 -14.37
CA PHE A 98 -3.11 0.64 -14.01
C PHE A 98 -1.69 0.07 -14.23
N ALA A 99 -1.06 0.33 -15.37
CA ALA A 99 0.26 -0.21 -15.69
C ALA A 99 1.34 0.24 -14.69
N THR A 100 1.27 1.49 -14.24
CA THR A 100 2.20 2.08 -13.27
C THR A 100 2.02 1.42 -11.90
N TYR A 101 0.80 1.31 -11.39
CA TYR A 101 0.52 0.61 -10.13
C TYR A 101 0.83 -0.88 -10.22
N HIS A 102 0.47 -1.54 -11.33
CA HIS A 102 0.75 -2.96 -11.53
C HIS A 102 2.25 -3.25 -11.49
N HIS A 103 3.06 -2.38 -12.09
CA HIS A 103 4.51 -2.52 -12.00
C HIS A 103 5.01 -2.41 -10.55
N PHE A 104 4.52 -1.43 -9.79
CA PHE A 104 4.86 -1.28 -8.37
C PHE A 104 4.54 -2.54 -7.57
N PHE A 105 3.29 -2.98 -7.64
CA PHE A 105 2.82 -4.14 -6.88
C PHE A 105 3.50 -5.44 -7.31
N SER A 106 3.77 -5.62 -8.61
CA SER A 106 4.50 -6.79 -9.11
C SER A 106 5.94 -6.84 -8.62
N ASN A 107 6.62 -5.68 -8.52
CA ASN A 107 7.96 -5.61 -7.93
C ASN A 107 7.95 -5.95 -6.44
N VAL A 108 6.99 -5.41 -5.69
CA VAL A 108 6.85 -5.73 -4.26
C VAL A 108 6.50 -7.20 -4.08
N ASN A 109 5.59 -7.76 -4.88
CA ASN A 109 5.26 -9.18 -4.85
C ASN A 109 6.50 -10.06 -5.13
N ALA A 110 7.28 -9.72 -6.15
CA ALA A 110 8.52 -10.43 -6.45
C ALA A 110 9.54 -10.35 -5.30
N ALA A 111 9.67 -9.19 -4.66
CA ALA A 111 10.53 -9.01 -3.49
C ALA A 111 10.03 -9.83 -2.29
N LEU A 112 8.72 -9.87 -2.04
CA LEU A 112 8.11 -10.64 -0.95
C LEU A 112 8.28 -12.14 -1.15
N ASN A 113 8.11 -12.66 -2.34
CA ASN A 113 8.27 -14.10 -2.62
C ASN A 113 9.73 -14.56 -2.70
N GLY A 114 10.67 -13.62 -2.84
CA GLY A 114 12.11 -13.91 -2.93
C GLY A 114 12.48 -14.62 -4.25
N THR A 115 13.79 -14.83 -4.42
CA THR A 115 14.37 -15.58 -5.57
C THR A 115 14.61 -17.07 -5.25
N THR A 116 14.10 -17.58 -4.13
CA THR A 116 14.35 -18.96 -3.72
C THR A 116 13.47 -19.90 -4.50
N VAL A 117 14.10 -20.67 -5.36
CA VAL A 117 13.51 -21.69 -6.27
C VAL A 117 12.76 -22.80 -5.51
N ASP A 118 12.93 -22.91 -4.21
CA ASP A 118 12.41 -24.01 -3.37
C ASP A 118 11.22 -23.68 -2.47
N SER A 119 10.79 -22.43 -2.36
CA SER A 119 9.63 -22.10 -1.52
C SER A 119 8.33 -22.32 -2.30
N LYS A 120 7.68 -23.44 -2.02
CA LYS A 120 6.33 -23.78 -2.51
C LYS A 120 5.24 -22.84 -1.97
N GLU A 121 5.56 -21.93 -1.08
CA GLU A 121 4.59 -21.10 -0.38
C GLU A 121 4.70 -19.65 -0.86
N ILE A 122 3.64 -19.18 -1.51
CA ILE A 122 3.55 -17.79 -1.97
C ILE A 122 3.21 -16.95 -0.74
N VAL A 123 4.18 -16.18 -0.24
CA VAL A 123 4.05 -15.34 0.98
C VAL A 123 2.83 -14.42 0.92
N CYS A 124 2.41 -14.02 -0.29
CA CYS A 124 1.27 -13.13 -0.50
C CYS A 124 -0.09 -13.83 -0.44
N ASP A 125 -0.13 -15.16 -0.38
CA ASP A 125 -1.40 -15.89 -0.24
C ASP A 125 -2.04 -15.60 1.13
N GLY A 126 -3.32 -15.22 1.09
CA GLY A 126 -4.07 -14.88 2.28
C GLY A 126 -3.68 -13.57 2.96
N MET A 127 -2.78 -12.77 2.38
CA MET A 127 -2.54 -11.41 2.84
C MET A 127 -3.81 -10.56 2.74
N VAL A 128 -3.92 -9.58 3.62
CA VAL A 128 -4.98 -8.57 3.57
C VAL A 128 -4.38 -7.28 3.06
N THR A 129 -4.86 -6.80 1.91
CA THR A 129 -4.44 -5.53 1.33
C THR A 129 -5.55 -4.50 1.47
N GLY A 130 -5.19 -3.25 1.76
CA GLY A 130 -6.13 -2.13 1.90
C GLY A 130 -5.77 -1.00 0.95
N SER A 131 -6.76 -0.36 0.33
CA SER A 131 -6.56 0.85 -0.49
C SER A 131 -7.79 1.74 -0.44
N ASP A 132 -7.69 2.92 -1.04
CA ASP A 132 -8.85 3.70 -1.45
C ASP A 132 -9.61 2.98 -2.60
N GLU A 133 -10.64 3.65 -3.12
CA GLU A 133 -11.47 3.12 -4.22
C GLU A 133 -10.90 3.46 -5.62
N GLU A 134 -9.65 3.91 -5.74
CA GLU A 134 -9.06 4.19 -7.05
C GLU A 134 -8.98 2.92 -7.90
N GLN A 135 -9.84 2.84 -8.93
CA GLN A 135 -10.05 1.61 -9.68
C GLN A 135 -8.78 1.08 -10.36
N ALA A 136 -7.90 1.98 -10.82
CA ALA A 136 -6.63 1.59 -11.44
C ALA A 136 -5.71 0.89 -10.44
N MET A 137 -5.62 1.43 -9.23
CA MET A 137 -4.83 0.87 -8.12
C MET A 137 -5.42 -0.45 -7.64
N VAL A 138 -6.74 -0.50 -7.41
CA VAL A 138 -7.45 -1.71 -6.96
C VAL A 138 -7.26 -2.86 -7.94
N ASN A 139 -7.43 -2.61 -9.24
CA ASN A 139 -7.27 -3.63 -10.27
C ASN A 139 -5.81 -4.11 -10.37
N ALA A 140 -4.86 -3.19 -10.24
CA ALA A 140 -3.44 -3.51 -10.24
C ALA A 140 -3.05 -4.36 -9.03
N ALA A 141 -3.54 -4.02 -7.83
CA ALA A 141 -3.31 -4.80 -6.61
C ALA A 141 -3.90 -6.22 -6.73
N LYS A 142 -5.14 -6.35 -7.20
CA LYS A 142 -5.78 -7.66 -7.45
C LYS A 142 -5.02 -8.51 -8.44
N THR A 143 -4.43 -7.91 -9.46
CA THR A 143 -3.65 -8.63 -10.46
C THR A 143 -2.30 -9.08 -9.90
N ALA A 144 -1.64 -8.23 -9.13
CA ALA A 144 -0.33 -8.54 -8.54
C ALA A 144 -0.42 -9.47 -7.32
N PHE A 145 -1.52 -9.40 -6.54
CA PHE A 145 -1.78 -10.20 -5.35
C PHE A 145 -3.10 -10.97 -5.49
N PRO A 146 -3.22 -11.95 -6.40
CA PRO A 146 -4.51 -12.55 -6.78
C PRO A 146 -5.21 -13.26 -5.63
N ASN A 147 -4.48 -13.78 -4.67
CA ASN A 147 -5.02 -14.52 -3.51
C ASN A 147 -5.11 -13.66 -2.25
N SER A 148 -4.89 -12.35 -2.34
CA SER A 148 -5.06 -11.43 -1.22
C SER A 148 -6.52 -11.01 -1.05
N LYS A 149 -6.91 -10.76 0.21
CA LYS A 149 -8.22 -10.15 0.52
C LYS A 149 -8.10 -8.64 0.42
N GLN A 150 -8.86 -8.03 -0.49
CA GLN A 150 -8.90 -6.57 -0.65
C GLN A 150 -9.89 -5.95 0.34
N LEU A 151 -9.43 -4.95 1.09
CA LEU A 151 -10.25 -4.05 1.91
C LEU A 151 -10.25 -2.64 1.32
N TYR A 152 -11.33 -1.91 1.57
CA TYR A 152 -11.42 -0.50 1.19
C TYR A 152 -11.32 0.39 2.43
N CYS A 153 -10.66 1.53 2.27
CA CYS A 153 -10.53 2.52 3.34
C CYS A 153 -11.91 3.12 3.65
N MET A 154 -12.41 2.90 4.86
CA MET A 154 -13.70 3.40 5.30
C MET A 154 -13.79 4.93 5.25
N ILE A 155 -12.69 5.64 5.51
CA ILE A 155 -12.65 7.11 5.47
C ILE A 155 -12.89 7.58 4.04
N HIS A 156 -12.15 7.02 3.07
CA HIS A 156 -12.30 7.36 1.65
C HIS A 156 -13.70 6.98 1.12
N CYS A 157 -14.23 5.81 1.49
CA CYS A 157 -15.61 5.44 1.13
C CYS A 157 -16.63 6.46 1.64
N LYS A 158 -16.51 6.92 2.88
CA LYS A 158 -17.39 7.95 3.46
C LYS A 158 -17.27 9.29 2.73
N ASP A 159 -16.06 9.72 2.46
CA ASP A 159 -15.80 11.00 1.80
C ASP A 159 -16.28 10.97 0.35
N ASN A 160 -16.07 9.87 -0.37
CA ASN A 160 -16.62 9.66 -1.70
C ASN A 160 -18.17 9.67 -1.69
N ALA A 161 -18.80 8.98 -0.73
CA ALA A 161 -20.24 8.99 -0.58
C ALA A 161 -20.78 10.40 -0.29
N ARG A 162 -20.14 11.15 0.61
CA ARG A 162 -20.51 12.55 0.90
C ARG A 162 -20.37 13.44 -0.32
N HIS A 163 -19.27 13.30 -1.08
CA HIS A 163 -19.05 14.05 -2.30
C HIS A 163 -20.10 13.73 -3.36
N TYR A 164 -20.41 12.45 -3.56
CA TYR A 164 -21.46 12.03 -4.48
C TYR A 164 -22.83 12.60 -4.10
N MET A 165 -23.22 12.51 -2.82
CA MET A 165 -24.49 13.08 -2.33
C MET A 165 -24.53 14.60 -2.48
N ALA A 166 -23.39 15.29 -2.28
CA ALA A 166 -23.30 16.74 -2.50
C ALA A 166 -23.59 17.10 -3.95
N ASN A 167 -22.97 16.38 -4.88
CA ASN A 167 -23.18 16.59 -6.31
C ASN A 167 -24.59 16.23 -6.77
N ALA A 168 -25.25 15.30 -6.12
CA ALA A 168 -26.65 14.93 -6.35
C ALA A 168 -27.67 15.89 -5.69
N GLY A 169 -27.21 16.97 -5.04
CA GLY A 169 -28.09 17.97 -4.41
C GLY A 169 -28.71 17.54 -3.07
N VAL A 170 -28.19 16.49 -2.43
CA VAL A 170 -28.65 16.04 -1.12
C VAL A 170 -28.26 17.07 -0.04
N CYS A 171 -29.21 17.43 0.84
CA CYS A 171 -28.98 18.42 1.90
C CYS A 171 -27.85 18.00 2.86
N ALA A 172 -27.13 18.99 3.42
CA ALA A 172 -25.99 18.76 4.30
C ALA A 172 -26.36 17.92 5.54
N ASP A 173 -27.52 18.17 6.16
CA ASP A 173 -27.99 17.47 7.36
C ASP A 173 -28.21 15.97 7.10
N THR A 174 -28.62 15.60 5.88
CA THR A 174 -28.84 14.20 5.50
C THR A 174 -27.49 13.48 5.23
N ARG A 175 -26.44 14.21 4.88
CA ARG A 175 -25.08 13.65 4.64
C ARG A 175 -24.36 13.25 5.93
N GLU A 176 -24.71 13.88 7.06
CA GLU A 176 -24.15 13.52 8.38
C GLU A 176 -24.78 12.24 8.95
N CYS A 177 -25.99 11.90 8.48
CA CYS A 177 -26.69 10.67 8.88
C CYS A 177 -26.13 9.38 8.25
N VAL A 178 -25.13 9.48 7.36
CA VAL A 178 -24.38 8.29 6.89
C VAL A 178 -23.44 7.87 8.01
N GLY A 179 -24.04 7.22 9.03
CA GLY A 179 -23.34 6.67 10.18
C GLY A 179 -22.32 5.58 9.79
N PRO A 180 -21.64 5.00 10.75
CA PRO A 180 -20.66 3.96 10.50
C PRO A 180 -21.35 2.76 9.85
N PHE A 181 -21.18 2.56 8.55
CA PHE A 181 -21.50 1.29 7.94
C PHE A 181 -20.59 0.26 8.60
N ALA A 182 -21.18 -0.67 9.34
CA ALA A 182 -20.45 -1.83 9.81
C ALA A 182 -20.01 -2.61 8.57
N CYS A 183 -18.69 -2.66 8.34
CA CYS A 183 -18.15 -3.64 7.41
C CYS A 183 -18.35 -5.02 8.05
N VAL A 184 -19.19 -5.84 7.43
CA VAL A 184 -19.29 -7.27 7.69
C VAL A 184 -18.18 -7.98 6.93
#